data_c734080f9b133eb33e998ff9d2eb39f5
#
_entry.id   c734080f9b133eb33e998ff9d2eb39f5
#
_cell.length_a   1.000
_cell.length_b   1.000
_cell.length_c   1.000
_cell.angle_alpha   90.00
_cell.angle_beta   90.00
_cell.angle_gamma   90.00
#
_symmetry.space_group_name_H-M   'P 1'
#
loop_
_entity.id
_entity.type
_entity.pdbx_description
1 polymer ?
#
loop_
_entity_poly.entity_id
_entity_poly.type
_entity_poly.pdbx_seq_one_letter_code
_entity_poly.pdbx_strand_id
1 'polypeptide(L)' 'DDNLPLRRDDPLANLVKQDIDALSVAELEARIAALRAEIARCEGKVAFASKHRSVADALFKK' A
#
# COMPACT_ATOMS: atom_id res chain seq x y z
N ASP A 1 -1.28 -4.76 12.77
CA ASP A 1 -1.95 -5.99 12.44
C ASP A 1 -2.49 -5.94 11.02
N ASP A 2 -2.04 -6.88 10.21
CA ASP A 2 -2.28 -6.84 8.76
C ASP A 2 -3.71 -7.17 8.39
N ASN A 3 -4.43 -7.80 9.27
CA ASN A 3 -5.78 -8.28 8.96
C ASN A 3 -6.88 -7.35 9.45
N LEU A 4 -6.51 -6.23 10.02
CA LEU A 4 -7.50 -5.29 10.49
C LEU A 4 -8.16 -4.58 9.32
N PRO A 5 -9.48 -4.37 9.40
CA PRO A 5 -10.13 -3.59 8.36
C PRO A 5 -9.65 -2.16 8.37
N LEU A 6 -9.82 -1.48 7.24
CA LEU A 6 -9.44 -0.09 7.14
C LEU A 6 -10.26 0.75 8.11
N ARG A 7 -9.58 1.67 8.79
CA ARG A 7 -10.24 2.58 9.71
C ARG A 7 -11.00 3.64 8.91
N ARG A 8 -12.02 4.23 9.54
CA ARG A 8 -12.78 5.28 8.89
C ARG A 8 -11.92 6.47 8.51
N ASP A 9 -10.96 6.81 9.35
CA ASP A 9 -10.10 7.97 9.15
C ASP A 9 -8.81 7.60 8.41
N ASP A 10 -8.67 6.36 7.98
CA ASP A 10 -7.51 5.94 7.22
C ASP A 10 -7.53 6.60 5.85
N PRO A 11 -6.44 7.28 5.45
CA PRO A 11 -6.39 7.89 4.11
C PRO A 11 -6.71 6.93 2.99
N LEU A 12 -6.31 5.68 3.11
CA LEU A 12 -6.61 4.69 2.07
C LEU A 12 -8.10 4.39 2.02
N ALA A 13 -8.75 4.27 3.17
CA ALA A 13 -10.18 4.05 3.22
C ALA A 13 -10.92 5.23 2.59
N ASN A 14 -10.48 6.45 2.85
CA ASN A 14 -11.07 7.63 2.24
C ASN A 14 -10.86 7.65 0.74
N LEU A 15 -9.67 7.27 0.31
CA LEU A 15 -9.32 7.26 -1.11
C LEU A 15 -10.25 6.35 -1.90
N VAL A 16 -10.50 5.14 -1.42
CA VAL A 16 -11.29 4.16 -2.15
C VAL A 16 -12.78 4.51 -2.15
N LYS A 17 -13.19 5.43 -1.29
CA LYS A 17 -14.57 5.88 -1.23
C LYS A 17 -14.82 7.14 -2.04
N GLN A 18 -13.78 7.77 -2.56
CA GLN A 18 -13.96 8.99 -3.34
C GLN A 18 -14.77 8.73 -4.59
N ASP A 19 -15.63 9.70 -4.91
CA ASP A 19 -16.38 9.66 -6.14
C ASP A 19 -15.47 10.06 -7.29
N ILE A 20 -15.24 9.14 -8.19
CA ILE A 20 -14.34 9.38 -9.32
C ILE A 20 -15.11 9.67 -10.61
N ASP A 21 -16.43 9.71 -10.55
CA ASP A 21 -17.24 9.93 -11.75
C ASP A 21 -17.02 11.31 -12.36
N ALA A 22 -16.66 12.29 -11.53
CA ALA A 22 -16.44 13.64 -12.00
C ALA A 22 -15.05 13.88 -12.56
N LEU A 23 -14.16 12.90 -12.47
CA LEU A 23 -12.79 13.07 -12.94
C LEU A 23 -12.69 12.88 -14.44
N SER A 24 -11.84 13.67 -15.07
CA SER A 24 -11.53 13.51 -16.49
C SER A 24 -10.66 12.28 -16.70
N VAL A 25 -10.53 11.86 -17.96
CA VAL A 25 -9.65 10.75 -18.30
C VAL A 25 -8.22 11.04 -17.85
N ALA A 26 -7.74 12.27 -18.09
CA ALA A 26 -6.39 12.64 -17.69
C ALA A 26 -6.21 12.57 -16.17
N GLU A 27 -7.22 13.01 -15.44
CA GLU A 27 -7.17 12.94 -13.98
C GLU A 27 -7.19 11.51 -13.48
N LEU A 28 -7.98 10.66 -14.13
CA LEU A 28 -8.02 9.25 -13.77
C LEU A 28 -6.68 8.57 -14.06
N GLU A 29 -6.08 8.90 -15.19
CA GLU A 29 -4.78 8.34 -15.53
C GLU A 29 -3.70 8.78 -14.55
N ALA A 30 -3.73 10.05 -14.15
CA ALA A 30 -2.79 10.54 -13.14
C ALA A 30 -3.00 9.84 -11.81
N ARG A 31 -4.25 9.59 -11.46
CA ARG A 31 -4.58 8.86 -10.25
C ARG A 31 -4.05 7.44 -10.29
N ILE A 32 -4.20 6.78 -11.42
CA ILE A 32 -3.68 5.43 -11.60
C ILE A 32 -2.16 5.41 -11.45
N ALA A 33 -1.48 6.37 -12.06
CA ALA A 33 -0.03 6.44 -11.95
C ALA A 33 0.42 6.62 -10.49
N ALA A 34 -0.27 7.48 -9.76
CA ALA A 34 0.04 7.68 -8.34
C ALA A 34 -0.20 6.42 -7.53
N LEU A 35 -1.29 5.71 -7.84
CA LEU A 35 -1.60 4.47 -7.12
C LEU A 35 -0.58 3.38 -7.42
N ARG A 36 -0.11 3.31 -8.65
CA ARG A 36 0.94 2.35 -9.01
C ARG A 36 2.23 2.64 -8.28
N ALA A 37 2.58 3.91 -8.15
CA ALA A 37 3.76 4.30 -7.40
C ALA A 37 3.61 3.93 -5.92
N GLU A 38 2.40 4.10 -5.39
CA GLU A 38 2.14 3.73 -4.01
C GLU A 38 2.23 2.22 -3.80
N ILE A 39 1.73 1.45 -4.77
CA ILE A 39 1.85 0.00 -4.71
C ILE A 39 3.34 -0.40 -4.66
N ALA A 40 4.14 0.20 -5.53
CA ALA A 40 5.57 -0.10 -5.56
C ALA A 40 6.24 0.24 -4.25
N ARG A 41 5.86 1.37 -3.66
CA ARG A 41 6.41 1.78 -2.37
C ARG A 41 6.07 0.77 -1.29
N CYS A 42 4.83 0.30 -1.26
CA CYS A 42 4.41 -0.69 -0.28
C CYS A 42 5.09 -2.03 -0.50
N GLU A 43 5.21 -2.43 -1.76
CA GLU A 43 5.90 -3.68 -2.09
C GLU A 43 7.36 -3.65 -1.65
N GLY A 44 8.00 -2.50 -1.82
CA GLY A 44 9.36 -2.32 -1.35
C GLY A 44 9.46 -2.49 0.16
N LYS A 45 8.49 -1.96 0.88
CA LYS A 45 8.46 -2.10 2.34
C LYS A 45 8.22 -3.54 2.75
N VAL A 46 7.34 -4.23 2.05
CA VAL A 46 7.07 -5.63 2.33
C VAL A 46 8.33 -6.46 2.10
N ALA A 47 9.02 -6.22 0.98
CA ALA A 47 10.25 -6.94 0.68
C ALA A 47 11.32 -6.69 1.73
N PHE A 48 11.46 -5.43 2.15
CA PHE A 48 12.42 -5.06 3.18
C PHE A 48 12.10 -5.77 4.51
N ALA A 49 10.84 -5.72 4.91
CA ALA A 49 10.42 -6.32 6.18
C ALA A 49 10.58 -7.84 6.15
N SER A 50 10.25 -8.47 5.02
CA SER A 50 10.42 -9.91 4.86
C SER A 50 11.88 -10.31 4.95
N LYS A 51 12.74 -9.54 4.31
CA LYS A 51 14.16 -9.83 4.32
C LYS A 51 14.74 -9.72 5.74
N HIS A 52 14.36 -8.67 6.45
CA HIS A 52 14.82 -8.49 7.83
C HIS A 52 14.29 -9.59 8.73
N ARG A 53 13.07 -10.01 8.51
CA ARG A 53 12.50 -11.09 9.28
C ARG A 53 13.25 -12.39 9.05
N SER A 54 13.58 -12.69 7.80
CA SER A 54 14.33 -13.89 7.46
C SER A 54 15.71 -13.88 8.09
N VAL A 55 16.37 -12.73 8.09
CA VAL A 55 17.69 -12.61 8.71
C VAL A 55 17.59 -12.85 10.21
N ALA A 56 16.58 -12.25 10.85
CA ALA A 56 16.40 -12.45 12.28
C ALA A 56 16.13 -13.91 12.61
N ASP A 57 15.28 -14.56 11.80
CA ASP A 57 14.98 -15.97 12.00
C ASP A 57 16.25 -16.82 11.87
N ALA A 58 17.08 -16.51 10.89
CA ALA A 58 18.31 -17.23 10.68
C ALA A 58 19.27 -17.07 11.86
N LEU A 59 19.30 -15.87 12.44
CA LEU A 59 20.16 -15.61 13.58
C LEU A 59 19.72 -16.37 14.83
N PHE A 60 18.43 -16.55 15.01
CA PHE A 60 17.92 -17.25 16.17
C PHE A 60 17.80 -18.75 15.98
N LYS A 61 17.87 -19.19 14.75
CA LYS A 61 17.73 -20.59 14.45
C LYS A 61 19.05 -21.31 14.75
N LYS A 62 18.94 -22.39 15.46
CA LYS A 62 20.11 -23.18 15.83
C LYS A 62 20.33 -24.34 14.91
#